data_d637537225e331410d4f17ad95cbba9c
#
_entry.id   d637537225e331410d4f17ad95cbba9c
#
_cell.length_a   1.000
_cell.length_b   1.000
_cell.length_c   1.000
_cell.angle_alpha   90.00
_cell.angle_beta   90.00
_cell.angle_gamma   90.00
#
_symmetry.space_group_name_H-M   'P 1'
#
loop_
_entity.id
_entity.type
_entity.pdbx_description
1 polymer ?
#
loop_
_entity_poly.entity_id
_entity_poly.type
_entity_poly.pdbx_seq_one_letter_code
_entity_poly.pdbx_strand_id
1 'polypeptide(L)'
;MNDKKYSLRPYLLAYKWHYAIGIFVLLAVDLANLYIPQFIGEIIDGITAGKLDMAGVGGIIFKILITGLIIMAGRFGWRYFIIGASRGIEYRLRDDMFSHMETLSARYYNSHKTGDLMAYFTNDLQAVRMGTGMAVITVFDAVIMTVMVLVKMVVYVDFKLTLFAFIPLIFIAIGCYFYGIESKKRQVKRQDAFSYLSDKVQESIAGIRVVKAFAQEEEDLSLIHI
;
A
#
# COMPACT_ATOMS: atom_id res chain seq x y z
N MET A 1 13.12 20.03 -30.96
CA MET A 1 12.92 18.77 -30.22
C MET A 1 11.71 19.00 -29.30
N ASN A 2 10.55 18.44 -29.67
CA ASN A 2 9.32 18.64 -28.89
C ASN A 2 9.48 17.92 -27.54
N ASP A 3 9.55 18.66 -26.44
CA ASP A 3 9.40 18.13 -25.07
C ASP A 3 7.99 17.53 -24.92
N LYS A 4 7.78 16.34 -25.43
CA LYS A 4 6.66 15.53 -24.96
C LYS A 4 6.96 15.20 -23.50
N LYS A 5 6.43 16.00 -22.56
CA LYS A 5 6.37 15.64 -21.14
C LYS A 5 5.76 14.26 -21.08
N TYR A 6 6.59 13.25 -20.80
CA TYR A 6 6.13 11.89 -20.52
C TYR A 6 5.23 11.96 -19.30
N SER A 7 3.93 11.90 -19.53
CA SER A 7 2.90 12.02 -18.49
C SER A 7 2.22 10.66 -18.33
N LEU A 8 2.00 10.24 -17.09
CA LEU A 8 1.19 9.04 -16.78
C LEU A 8 -0.30 9.22 -17.13
N ARG A 9 -0.71 10.46 -17.40
CA ARG A 9 -2.11 10.79 -17.66
C ARG A 9 -2.78 9.99 -18.79
N PRO A 10 -2.16 9.79 -19.98
CA PRO A 10 -2.79 9.00 -21.05
C PRO A 10 -3.01 7.53 -20.65
N TYR A 11 -2.09 6.95 -19.90
CA TYR A 11 -2.21 5.58 -19.40
C TYR A 11 -3.35 5.43 -18.38
N LEU A 12 -3.47 6.38 -17.45
CA LEU A 12 -4.57 6.42 -16.48
C LEU A 12 -5.92 6.61 -17.18
N LEU A 13 -6.00 7.50 -18.17
CA LEU A 13 -7.24 7.74 -18.91
C LEU A 13 -7.68 6.53 -19.74
N ALA A 14 -6.75 5.70 -20.22
CA ALA A 14 -7.07 4.47 -20.94
C ALA A 14 -7.82 3.45 -20.04
N TYR A 15 -7.57 3.48 -18.73
CA TYR A 15 -8.20 2.58 -17.75
C TYR A 15 -9.25 3.27 -16.86
N LYS A 16 -9.72 4.46 -17.24
CA LYS A 16 -10.67 5.26 -16.44
C LYS A 16 -11.92 4.48 -16.00
N TRP A 17 -12.47 3.64 -16.87
CA TRP A 17 -13.65 2.84 -16.55
C TRP A 17 -13.36 1.72 -15.54
N HIS A 18 -12.18 1.12 -15.60
CA HIS A 18 -11.75 0.14 -14.61
C HIS A 18 -11.63 0.77 -13.24
N TYR A 19 -11.03 1.97 -13.15
CA TYR A 19 -10.96 2.72 -11.90
C TYR A 19 -12.34 3.15 -11.42
N ALA A 20 -13.21 3.64 -12.30
CA ALA A 20 -14.58 4.06 -11.94
C ALA A 20 -15.38 2.89 -11.36
N ILE A 21 -15.40 1.75 -12.03
CA ILE A 21 -16.10 0.54 -11.55
C ILE A 21 -15.47 0.04 -10.25
N GLY A 22 -14.13 -0.04 -10.19
CA GLY A 22 -13.43 -0.49 -9.00
C GLY A 22 -13.69 0.37 -7.77
N ILE A 23 -13.69 1.70 -7.92
CA ILE A 23 -14.01 2.65 -6.84
C ILE A 23 -15.49 2.54 -6.45
N PHE A 24 -16.39 2.38 -7.40
CA PHE A 24 -17.82 2.18 -7.09
C PHE A 24 -18.05 0.90 -6.28
N VAL A 25 -17.40 -0.20 -6.66
CA VAL A 25 -17.49 -1.47 -5.91
C VAL A 25 -16.84 -1.33 -4.52
N LEU A 26 -15.73 -0.60 -4.41
CA LEU A 26 -15.09 -0.30 -3.12
C LEU A 26 -16.05 0.45 -2.21
N LEU A 27 -16.69 1.50 -2.71
CA LEU A 27 -17.72 2.26 -1.99
C LEU A 27 -18.88 1.38 -1.51
N ALA A 28 -19.36 0.47 -2.36
CA ALA A 28 -20.42 -0.45 -1.98
C ALA A 28 -19.98 -1.41 -0.86
N VAL A 29 -18.74 -1.87 -0.88
CA VAL A 29 -18.15 -2.71 0.17
C VAL A 29 -18.03 -1.92 1.48
N ASP A 30 -17.57 -0.66 1.43
CA ASP A 30 -17.44 0.18 2.61
C ASP A 30 -18.81 0.48 3.25
N LEU A 31 -19.81 0.77 2.43
CA LEU A 31 -21.18 0.89 2.90
C LEU A 31 -21.68 -0.39 3.57
N ALA A 32 -21.45 -1.54 2.97
CA ALA A 32 -21.84 -2.81 3.54
C ALA A 32 -21.14 -3.10 4.89
N ASN A 33 -19.85 -2.76 5.02
CA ASN A 33 -19.10 -2.88 6.27
C ASN A 33 -19.73 -2.07 7.40
N LEU A 34 -20.31 -0.91 7.12
CA LEU A 34 -20.95 -0.05 8.12
C LEU A 34 -22.27 -0.62 8.69
N TYR A 35 -22.87 -1.63 8.06
CA TYR A 35 -24.08 -2.28 8.57
C TYR A 35 -23.79 -3.35 9.61
N ILE A 36 -22.60 -3.95 9.62
CA ILE A 36 -22.24 -5.02 10.56
C ILE A 36 -22.37 -4.57 12.03
N PRO A 37 -21.79 -3.41 12.45
CA PRO A 37 -21.98 -2.93 13.81
C PRO A 37 -23.45 -2.61 14.15
N GLN A 38 -24.24 -2.17 13.18
CA GLN A 38 -25.68 -1.93 13.40
C GLN A 38 -26.44 -3.23 13.70
N PHE A 39 -26.20 -4.28 12.92
CA PHE A 39 -26.82 -5.58 13.17
C PHE A 39 -26.45 -6.17 14.54
N ILE A 40 -25.19 -5.96 14.98
CA ILE A 40 -24.75 -6.34 16.32
C ILE A 40 -25.52 -5.52 17.38
N GLY A 41 -25.67 -4.23 17.18
CA GLY A 41 -26.47 -3.36 18.04
C GLY A 41 -27.94 -3.81 18.12
N GLU A 42 -28.57 -4.13 16.98
CA GLU A 42 -29.95 -4.67 16.94
C GLU A 42 -30.11 -5.95 17.76
N ILE A 43 -29.11 -6.85 17.75
CA ILE A 43 -29.13 -8.08 18.59
C ILE A 43 -29.06 -7.71 20.07
N ILE A 44 -28.10 -6.85 20.45
CA ILE A 44 -27.89 -6.46 21.85
C ILE A 44 -29.14 -5.76 22.41
N ASP A 45 -29.65 -4.77 21.69
CA ASP A 45 -30.85 -4.01 22.09
C ASP A 45 -32.08 -4.88 22.15
N GLY A 46 -32.25 -5.79 21.18
CA GLY A 46 -33.37 -6.71 21.13
C GLY A 46 -33.38 -7.73 22.29
N ILE A 47 -32.21 -8.25 22.67
CA ILE A 47 -32.06 -9.17 23.81
C ILE A 47 -32.29 -8.40 25.11
N THR A 48 -31.69 -7.21 25.28
CA THR A 48 -31.81 -6.39 26.49
C THR A 48 -33.26 -5.94 26.74
N ALA A 49 -34.00 -5.63 25.68
CA ALA A 49 -35.39 -5.24 25.75
C ALA A 49 -36.35 -6.44 25.89
N GLY A 50 -35.85 -7.68 25.88
CA GLY A 50 -36.69 -8.89 25.93
C GLY A 50 -37.64 -9.07 24.73
N LYS A 51 -37.35 -8.38 23.62
CA LYS A 51 -38.21 -8.38 22.42
C LYS A 51 -37.73 -9.31 21.32
N LEU A 52 -36.51 -9.86 21.43
CA LEU A 52 -35.92 -10.70 20.41
C LEU A 52 -36.00 -12.17 20.85
N ASP A 53 -36.75 -12.96 20.09
CA ASP A 53 -36.79 -14.42 20.22
C ASP A 53 -35.63 -15.05 19.43
N MET A 54 -35.30 -16.32 19.70
CA MET A 54 -34.24 -17.08 19.01
C MET A 54 -34.39 -17.07 17.49
N ALA A 55 -35.61 -17.05 16.98
CA ALA A 55 -35.88 -16.91 15.55
C ALA A 55 -35.47 -15.54 15.00
N GLY A 56 -35.69 -14.45 15.75
CA GLY A 56 -35.30 -13.11 15.42
C GLY A 56 -33.77 -12.94 15.40
N VAL A 57 -33.07 -13.52 16.39
CA VAL A 57 -31.59 -13.54 16.39
C VAL A 57 -31.07 -14.27 15.16
N GLY A 58 -31.65 -15.43 14.82
CA GLY A 58 -31.29 -16.16 13.60
C GLY A 58 -31.44 -15.35 12.32
N GLY A 59 -32.51 -14.56 12.24
CA GLY A 59 -32.75 -13.66 11.11
C GLY A 59 -31.66 -12.57 10.97
N ILE A 60 -31.21 -11.99 12.09
CA ILE A 60 -30.14 -10.98 12.05
C ILE A 60 -28.77 -11.62 11.72
N ILE A 61 -28.49 -12.80 12.27
CA ILE A 61 -27.29 -13.56 11.90
C ILE A 61 -27.26 -13.85 10.40
N PHE A 62 -28.40 -14.22 9.82
CA PHE A 62 -28.51 -14.46 8.38
C PHE A 62 -28.23 -13.19 7.56
N LYS A 63 -28.71 -12.01 8.00
CA LYS A 63 -28.35 -10.71 7.38
C LYS A 63 -26.84 -10.45 7.44
N ILE A 64 -26.19 -10.73 8.58
CA ILE A 64 -24.75 -10.59 8.74
C ILE A 64 -24.00 -11.50 7.76
N LEU A 65 -24.43 -12.76 7.62
CA LEU A 65 -23.82 -13.72 6.70
C LEU A 65 -23.94 -13.26 5.24
N ILE A 66 -25.12 -12.81 4.82
CA ILE A 66 -25.34 -12.28 3.46
C ILE A 66 -24.46 -11.04 3.22
N THR A 67 -24.43 -10.12 4.18
CA THR A 67 -23.60 -8.91 4.09
C THR A 67 -22.11 -9.30 3.99
N GLY A 68 -21.65 -10.29 4.76
CA GLY A 68 -20.29 -10.82 4.66
C GLY A 68 -19.97 -11.41 3.29
N LEU A 69 -20.91 -12.16 2.68
CA LEU A 69 -20.76 -12.69 1.32
C LEU A 69 -20.68 -11.57 0.27
N ILE A 70 -21.50 -10.53 0.40
CA ILE A 70 -21.46 -9.34 -0.48
C ILE A 70 -20.11 -8.63 -0.35
N ILE A 71 -19.61 -8.44 0.87
CA ILE A 71 -18.30 -7.85 1.14
C ILE A 71 -17.19 -8.71 0.52
N MET A 72 -17.24 -10.01 0.66
CA MET A 72 -16.26 -10.94 0.10
C MET A 72 -16.22 -10.84 -1.45
N ALA A 73 -17.38 -10.92 -2.09
CA ALA A 73 -17.49 -10.77 -3.54
C ALA A 73 -17.05 -9.39 -4.03
N GLY A 74 -17.44 -8.33 -3.33
CA GLY A 74 -17.05 -6.96 -3.64
C GLY A 74 -15.53 -6.73 -3.47
N ARG A 75 -14.91 -7.31 -2.42
CA ARG A 75 -13.45 -7.25 -2.24
C ARG A 75 -12.69 -7.93 -3.37
N PHE A 76 -13.21 -9.01 -3.92
CA PHE A 76 -12.65 -9.60 -5.12
C PHE A 76 -12.85 -8.69 -6.34
N GLY A 77 -14.06 -8.13 -6.49
CA GLY A 77 -14.42 -7.26 -7.61
C GLY A 77 -13.50 -6.03 -7.73
N TRP A 78 -13.38 -5.19 -6.69
CA TRP A 78 -12.56 -3.99 -6.77
C TRP A 78 -11.07 -4.31 -6.97
N ARG A 79 -10.56 -5.42 -6.39
CA ARG A 79 -9.18 -5.89 -6.64
C ARG A 79 -8.97 -6.22 -8.10
N TYR A 80 -9.90 -6.93 -8.70
CA TYR A 80 -9.81 -7.30 -10.12
C TYR A 80 -9.74 -6.05 -11.01
N PHE A 81 -10.61 -5.06 -10.78
CA PHE A 81 -10.66 -3.86 -11.61
C PHE A 81 -9.46 -2.94 -11.37
N ILE A 82 -9.15 -2.56 -10.13
CA ILE A 82 -8.11 -1.56 -9.84
C ILE A 82 -6.71 -2.15 -10.01
N ILE A 83 -6.45 -3.35 -9.46
CA ILE A 83 -5.14 -4.00 -9.61
C ILE A 83 -4.95 -4.45 -11.07
N GLY A 84 -6.00 -4.91 -11.74
CA GLY A 84 -5.97 -5.22 -13.16
C GLY A 84 -5.59 -4.01 -14.01
N ALA A 85 -6.19 -2.84 -13.74
CA ALA A 85 -5.84 -1.59 -14.40
C ALA A 85 -4.37 -1.21 -14.18
N SER A 86 -3.87 -1.29 -12.93
CA SER A 86 -2.48 -0.94 -12.62
C SER A 86 -1.47 -1.86 -13.31
N ARG A 87 -1.78 -3.16 -13.42
CA ARG A 87 -0.97 -4.12 -14.20
C ARG A 87 -1.01 -3.83 -15.70
N GLY A 88 -2.17 -3.43 -16.21
CA GLY A 88 -2.30 -3.02 -17.61
C GLY A 88 -1.50 -1.75 -17.93
N ILE A 89 -1.42 -0.80 -16.99
CA ILE A 89 -0.58 0.39 -17.10
C ILE A 89 0.90 0.00 -17.09
N GLU A 90 1.33 -0.86 -16.16
CA GLU A 90 2.69 -1.38 -16.09
C GLU A 90 3.09 -2.06 -17.41
N TYR A 91 2.22 -2.91 -17.95
CA TYR A 91 2.47 -3.60 -19.22
C TYR A 91 2.71 -2.62 -20.36
N ARG A 92 1.81 -1.64 -20.54
CA ARG A 92 1.95 -0.63 -21.62
C ARG A 92 3.19 0.24 -21.44
N LEU A 93 3.48 0.66 -20.21
CA LEU A 93 4.69 1.44 -19.93
C LEU A 93 5.95 0.63 -20.26
N ARG A 94 5.97 -0.65 -19.91
CA ARG A 94 7.10 -1.54 -20.22
C ARG A 94 7.32 -1.68 -21.73
N ASP A 95 6.24 -1.84 -22.48
CA ASP A 95 6.26 -1.95 -23.93
C ASP A 95 6.76 -0.65 -24.58
N ASP A 96 6.22 0.50 -24.17
CA ASP A 96 6.64 1.83 -24.66
C ASP A 96 8.10 2.12 -24.31
N MET A 97 8.55 1.78 -23.09
CA MET A 97 9.93 1.95 -22.66
C MET A 97 10.87 1.06 -23.48
N PHE A 98 10.50 -0.20 -23.72
CA PHE A 98 11.30 -1.12 -24.52
C PHE A 98 11.42 -0.63 -25.96
N SER A 99 10.31 -0.27 -26.59
CA SER A 99 10.28 0.30 -27.93
C SER A 99 11.12 1.57 -28.05
N HIS A 100 11.11 2.42 -27.00
CA HIS A 100 11.96 3.61 -26.96
C HIS A 100 13.45 3.22 -26.88
N MET A 101 13.81 2.26 -26.05
CA MET A 101 15.18 1.79 -25.92
C MET A 101 15.72 1.25 -27.25
N GLU A 102 14.92 0.55 -28.05
CA GLU A 102 15.34 0.06 -29.38
C GLU A 102 15.72 1.20 -30.35
N THR A 103 15.22 2.41 -30.13
CA THR A 103 15.55 3.60 -30.93
C THR A 103 16.83 4.32 -30.49
N LEU A 104 17.40 3.95 -29.35
CA LEU A 104 18.57 4.62 -28.79
C LEU A 104 19.87 4.17 -29.50
N SER A 105 20.83 5.09 -29.58
CA SER A 105 22.10 4.84 -30.25
C SER A 105 23.02 3.94 -29.42
N ALA A 106 23.94 3.24 -30.10
CA ALA A 106 24.99 2.45 -29.44
C ALA A 106 25.83 3.29 -28.44
N ARG A 107 26.00 4.60 -28.73
CA ARG A 107 26.70 5.51 -27.83
C ARG A 107 26.01 5.64 -26.48
N TYR A 108 24.68 5.63 -26.46
CA TYR A 108 23.90 5.65 -25.21
C TYR A 108 24.20 4.40 -24.35
N TYR A 109 24.20 3.21 -24.95
CA TYR A 109 24.48 1.95 -24.26
C TYR A 109 25.92 1.83 -23.75
N ASN A 110 26.87 2.46 -24.46
CA ASN A 110 28.27 2.50 -24.01
C ASN A 110 28.47 3.42 -22.79
N SER A 111 27.57 4.39 -22.55
CA SER A 111 27.64 5.34 -21.44
C SER A 111 26.76 4.95 -20.23
N HIS A 112 25.85 3.99 -20.39
CA HIS A 112 24.91 3.56 -19.34
C HIS A 112 25.08 2.07 -19.06
N LYS A 113 25.18 1.72 -17.76
CA LYS A 113 25.32 0.31 -17.36
C LYS A 113 24.00 -0.44 -17.60
N THR A 114 24.06 -1.65 -18.11
CA THR A 114 22.88 -2.50 -18.33
C THR A 114 22.08 -2.72 -17.04
N GLY A 115 22.76 -2.81 -15.89
CA GLY A 115 22.10 -2.93 -14.59
C GLY A 115 21.20 -1.75 -14.23
N ASP A 116 21.63 -0.51 -14.52
CA ASP A 116 20.84 0.69 -14.28
C ASP A 116 19.62 0.74 -15.17
N LEU A 117 19.78 0.34 -16.44
CA LEU A 117 18.66 0.24 -17.37
C LEU A 117 17.63 -0.81 -16.93
N MET A 118 18.10 -1.96 -16.43
CA MET A 118 17.22 -3.00 -15.89
C MET A 118 16.49 -2.55 -14.63
N ALA A 119 17.06 -1.67 -13.82
CA ALA A 119 16.39 -1.11 -12.65
C ALA A 119 15.12 -0.33 -13.04
N TYR A 120 15.11 0.40 -14.15
CA TYR A 120 13.90 1.06 -14.65
C TYR A 120 12.78 0.08 -14.98
N PHE A 121 13.10 -1.08 -15.57
CA PHE A 121 12.12 -2.12 -15.94
C PHE A 121 11.60 -2.96 -14.77
N THR A 122 12.33 -2.98 -13.68
CA THR A 122 11.98 -3.74 -12.47
C THR A 122 11.47 -2.84 -11.35
N ASN A 123 12.36 -2.07 -10.74
CA ASN A 123 12.06 -1.31 -9.52
C ASN A 123 11.14 -0.12 -9.80
N ASP A 124 11.44 0.68 -10.82
CA ASP A 124 10.70 1.91 -11.10
C ASP A 124 9.30 1.61 -11.65
N LEU A 125 9.18 0.63 -12.56
CA LEU A 125 7.88 0.19 -13.03
C LEU A 125 7.04 -0.42 -11.91
N GLN A 126 7.66 -1.16 -10.99
CA GLN A 126 6.97 -1.68 -9.82
C GLN A 126 6.47 -0.53 -8.92
N ALA A 127 7.27 0.52 -8.72
CA ALA A 127 6.86 1.69 -7.96
C ALA A 127 5.65 2.39 -8.62
N VAL A 128 5.64 2.54 -9.95
CA VAL A 128 4.49 3.08 -10.70
C VAL A 128 3.26 2.19 -10.53
N ARG A 129 3.41 0.86 -10.63
CA ARG A 129 2.30 -0.08 -10.39
C ARG A 129 1.72 0.06 -8.99
N MET A 130 2.57 0.15 -7.96
CA MET A 130 2.12 0.35 -6.58
C MET A 130 1.41 1.69 -6.40
N GLY A 131 1.93 2.76 -7.03
CA GLY A 131 1.32 4.09 -7.01
C GLY A 131 -0.04 4.14 -7.70
N THR A 132 -0.17 3.51 -8.87
CA THR A 132 -1.43 3.50 -9.63
C THR A 132 -2.44 2.46 -9.14
N GLY A 133 -2.02 1.44 -8.40
CA GLY A 133 -2.87 0.39 -7.84
C GLY A 133 -3.14 0.59 -6.36
N MET A 134 -2.24 0.08 -5.52
CA MET A 134 -2.43 0.01 -4.07
C MET A 134 -2.58 1.40 -3.43
N ALA A 135 -1.79 2.40 -3.85
CA ALA A 135 -1.88 3.74 -3.27
C ALA A 135 -3.24 4.39 -3.54
N VAL A 136 -3.79 4.22 -4.75
CA VAL A 136 -5.14 4.70 -5.09
C VAL A 136 -6.18 4.08 -4.15
N ILE A 137 -6.14 2.75 -3.98
CA ILE A 137 -7.06 2.04 -3.09
C ILE A 137 -6.94 2.58 -1.66
N THR A 138 -5.72 2.62 -1.12
CA THR A 138 -5.47 3.02 0.28
C THR A 138 -5.95 4.45 0.55
N VAL A 139 -5.71 5.39 -0.38
CA VAL A 139 -6.13 6.78 -0.21
C VAL A 139 -7.66 6.91 -0.26
N PHE A 140 -8.30 6.27 -1.24
CA PHE A 140 -9.75 6.30 -1.35
C PHE A 140 -10.44 5.64 -0.16
N ASP A 141 -10.02 4.42 0.21
CA ASP A 141 -10.55 3.67 1.34
C ASP A 141 -10.42 4.47 2.65
N ALA A 142 -9.22 4.99 2.94
CA ALA A 142 -8.97 5.78 4.14
C ALA A 142 -9.85 7.04 4.22
N VAL A 143 -9.95 7.81 3.13
CA VAL A 143 -10.72 9.06 3.11
C VAL A 143 -12.22 8.78 3.18
N ILE A 144 -12.71 7.88 2.32
CA ILE A 144 -14.14 7.61 2.20
C ILE A 144 -14.66 6.92 3.47
N MET A 145 -13.96 5.88 3.94
CA MET A 145 -14.37 5.16 5.15
C MET A 145 -14.40 6.09 6.36
N THR A 146 -13.39 6.96 6.51
CA THR A 146 -13.37 7.94 7.59
C THR A 146 -14.57 8.88 7.53
N VAL A 147 -14.86 9.45 6.36
CA VAL A 147 -16.01 10.36 6.19
C VAL A 147 -17.33 9.63 6.47
N MET A 148 -17.50 8.42 5.94
CA MET A 148 -18.72 7.64 6.12
C MET A 148 -18.95 7.24 7.57
N VAL A 149 -17.89 6.83 8.29
CA VAL A 149 -17.96 6.50 9.73
C VAL A 149 -18.35 7.74 10.53
N LEU A 150 -17.70 8.88 10.28
CA LEU A 150 -18.02 10.14 10.97
C LEU A 150 -19.46 10.58 10.73
N VAL A 151 -19.93 10.54 9.50
CA VAL A 151 -21.33 10.86 9.17
C VAL A 151 -22.29 9.94 9.91
N LYS A 152 -22.02 8.61 9.90
CA LYS A 152 -22.86 7.67 10.66
C LYS A 152 -22.84 7.93 12.15
N MET A 153 -21.69 8.19 12.75
CA MET A 153 -21.58 8.49 14.18
C MET A 153 -22.40 9.73 14.56
N VAL A 154 -22.32 10.79 13.74
CA VAL A 154 -23.10 12.03 14.00
C VAL A 154 -24.60 11.80 13.88
N VAL A 155 -25.02 11.02 12.87
CA VAL A 155 -26.46 10.83 12.56
C VAL A 155 -27.12 9.79 13.47
N TYR A 156 -26.43 8.70 13.80
CA TYR A 156 -27.04 7.55 14.49
C TYR A 156 -26.68 7.44 15.98
N VAL A 157 -25.60 8.11 16.43
CA VAL A 157 -25.20 8.02 17.82
C VAL A 157 -25.46 9.37 18.54
N ASP A 158 -24.56 10.30 18.47
CA ASP A 158 -24.66 11.65 19.02
C ASP A 158 -23.45 12.48 18.60
N PHE A 159 -23.69 13.77 18.31
CA PHE A 159 -22.63 14.68 17.91
C PHE A 159 -21.56 14.89 19.01
N LYS A 160 -22.01 15.01 20.27
CA LYS A 160 -21.06 15.21 21.39
C LYS A 160 -20.17 13.99 21.60
N LEU A 161 -20.75 12.80 21.54
CA LEU A 161 -20.01 11.54 21.68
C LEU A 161 -19.00 11.35 20.53
N THR A 162 -19.39 11.71 19.32
CA THR A 162 -18.51 11.70 18.15
C THR A 162 -17.30 12.64 18.38
N LEU A 163 -17.56 13.85 18.89
CA LEU A 163 -16.49 14.82 19.17
C LEU A 163 -15.51 14.28 20.22
N PHE A 164 -16.02 13.70 21.32
CA PHE A 164 -15.15 13.08 22.34
C PHE A 164 -14.35 11.90 21.78
N ALA A 165 -14.94 11.05 20.94
CA ALA A 165 -14.25 9.95 20.29
C ALA A 165 -13.16 10.41 19.32
N PHE A 166 -13.27 11.64 18.78
CA PHE A 166 -12.29 12.18 17.83
C PHE A 166 -11.02 12.71 18.52
N ILE A 167 -11.12 13.13 19.79
CA ILE A 167 -9.99 13.68 20.55
C ILE A 167 -8.79 12.73 20.57
N PRO A 168 -8.92 11.45 20.99
CA PRO A 168 -7.78 10.53 21.01
C PRO A 168 -7.20 10.26 19.62
N LEU A 169 -8.01 10.31 18.56
CA LEU A 169 -7.52 10.13 17.20
C LEU A 169 -6.56 11.24 16.76
N ILE A 170 -6.81 12.47 17.17
CA ILE A 170 -5.90 13.59 16.92
C ILE A 170 -4.55 13.35 17.61
N PHE A 171 -4.55 12.92 18.88
CA PHE A 171 -3.30 12.59 19.57
C PHE A 171 -2.54 11.45 18.91
N ILE A 172 -3.25 10.41 18.46
CA ILE A 172 -2.65 9.30 17.71
C ILE A 172 -2.04 9.81 16.39
N ALA A 173 -2.75 10.66 15.63
CA ALA A 173 -2.24 11.20 14.38
C ALA A 173 -0.97 12.05 14.60
N ILE A 174 -0.96 12.90 15.60
CA ILE A 174 0.22 13.70 15.99
C ILE A 174 1.37 12.79 16.40
N GLY A 175 1.10 11.78 17.25
CA GLY A 175 2.09 10.80 17.70
C GLY A 175 2.70 10.02 16.51
N CYS A 176 1.88 9.54 15.59
CA CYS A 176 2.33 8.87 14.38
C CYS A 176 3.19 9.77 13.48
N TYR A 177 2.85 11.06 13.38
CA TYR A 177 3.65 12.02 12.61
C TYR A 177 5.06 12.18 13.19
N PHE A 178 5.18 12.42 14.49
CA PHE A 178 6.49 12.54 15.16
C PHE A 178 7.27 11.24 15.14
N TYR A 179 6.61 10.11 15.38
CA TYR A 179 7.20 8.78 15.26
C TYR A 179 7.74 8.52 13.84
N GLY A 180 7.00 8.90 12.81
CA GLY A 180 7.43 8.75 11.42
C GLY A 180 8.70 9.52 11.10
N ILE A 181 8.85 10.76 11.61
CA ILE A 181 10.06 11.57 11.43
C ILE A 181 11.26 10.91 12.11
N GLU A 182 11.08 10.50 13.37
CA GLU A 182 12.17 9.87 14.14
C GLU A 182 12.55 8.50 13.57
N SER A 183 11.57 7.70 13.16
CA SER A 183 11.77 6.41 12.51
C SER A 183 12.57 6.55 11.22
N LYS A 184 12.26 7.58 10.40
CA LYS A 184 13.01 7.86 9.17
C LYS A 184 14.48 8.19 9.47
N LYS A 185 14.76 9.02 10.48
CA LYS A 185 16.15 9.35 10.87
C LYS A 185 16.93 8.09 11.30
N ARG A 186 16.28 7.23 12.10
CA ARG A 186 16.89 5.97 12.54
C ARG A 186 17.09 4.98 11.39
N GLN A 187 16.15 4.97 10.44
CA GLN A 187 16.28 4.12 9.24
C GLN A 187 17.48 4.53 8.39
N VAL A 188 17.72 5.83 8.18
CA VAL A 188 18.90 6.32 7.45
C VAL A 188 20.18 5.86 8.16
N LYS A 189 20.30 6.11 9.48
CA LYS A 189 21.48 5.67 10.25
C LYS A 189 21.72 4.15 10.17
N ARG A 190 20.64 3.36 10.22
CA ARG A 190 20.73 1.91 10.07
C ARG A 190 21.19 1.51 8.67
N GLN A 191 20.72 2.22 7.64
CA GLN A 191 21.13 1.99 6.26
C GLN A 191 22.62 2.31 6.06
N ASP A 192 23.08 3.42 6.63
CA ASP A 192 24.51 3.81 6.57
C ASP A 192 25.40 2.77 7.26
N ALA A 193 25.00 2.31 8.45
CA ALA A 193 25.72 1.26 9.18
C ALA A 193 25.72 -0.07 8.40
N PHE A 194 24.60 -0.42 7.77
CA PHE A 194 24.51 -1.63 6.94
C PHE A 194 25.38 -1.52 5.67
N SER A 195 25.43 -0.35 5.05
CA SER A 195 26.29 -0.10 3.89
C SER A 195 27.76 -0.23 4.30
N TYR A 196 28.17 0.39 5.41
CA TYR A 196 29.53 0.27 5.94
C TYR A 196 29.92 -1.18 6.23
N LEU A 197 29.03 -1.94 6.89
CA LEU A 197 29.25 -3.37 7.14
C LEU A 197 29.40 -4.16 5.83
N SER A 198 28.52 -3.89 4.85
CA SER A 198 28.58 -4.58 3.56
C SER A 198 29.87 -4.30 2.81
N ASP A 199 30.35 -3.05 2.84
CA ASP A 199 31.60 -2.65 2.22
C ASP A 199 32.79 -3.38 2.90
N LYS A 200 32.80 -3.49 4.23
CA LYS A 200 33.83 -4.21 4.98
C LYS A 200 33.84 -5.71 4.66
N VAL A 201 32.67 -6.34 4.65
CA VAL A 201 32.56 -7.75 4.26
C VAL A 201 33.03 -7.98 2.82
N GLN A 202 32.65 -7.07 1.90
CA GLN A 202 33.11 -7.17 0.51
C GLN A 202 34.63 -7.01 0.39
N GLU A 203 35.23 -6.08 1.15
CA GLU A 203 36.69 -5.89 1.22
C GLU A 203 37.38 -7.16 1.70
N SER A 204 36.92 -7.74 2.81
CA SER A 204 37.46 -8.99 3.38
C SER A 204 37.36 -10.17 2.41
N ILE A 205 36.20 -10.34 1.74
CA ILE A 205 36.03 -11.43 0.76
C ILE A 205 36.91 -11.20 -0.47
N ALA A 206 37.03 -9.99 -0.96
CA ALA A 206 37.89 -9.67 -2.10
C ALA A 206 39.38 -9.85 -1.76
N GLY A 207 39.76 -9.51 -0.52
CA GLY A 207 41.13 -9.64 0.01
C GLY A 207 41.46 -10.98 0.65
N ILE A 208 40.57 -11.98 0.63
CA ILE A 208 40.71 -13.22 1.41
C ILE A 208 42.03 -13.96 1.19
N ARG A 209 42.64 -13.88 0.01
CA ARG A 209 43.91 -14.47 -0.29
C ARG A 209 45.05 -13.82 0.51
N VAL A 210 44.97 -12.51 0.72
CA VAL A 210 45.93 -11.72 1.50
C VAL A 210 45.77 -12.03 2.98
N VAL A 211 44.55 -12.01 3.48
CA VAL A 211 44.21 -12.37 4.87
C VAL A 211 44.77 -13.74 5.22
N LYS A 212 44.52 -14.73 4.34
CA LYS A 212 45.06 -16.10 4.53
C LYS A 212 46.58 -16.20 4.42
N ALA A 213 47.20 -15.42 3.54
CA ALA A 213 48.67 -15.44 3.38
C ALA A 213 49.40 -14.89 4.63
N PHE A 214 48.75 -13.94 5.34
CA PHE A 214 49.29 -13.33 6.55
C PHE A 214 48.70 -13.92 7.85
N ALA A 215 47.83 -14.94 7.77
CA ALA A 215 47.18 -15.59 8.92
C ALA A 215 46.48 -14.59 9.86
N GLN A 216 45.81 -13.58 9.27
CA GLN A 216 45.10 -12.48 9.99
C GLN A 216 43.59 -12.66 10.03
N GLU A 217 43.08 -13.91 10.01
CA GLU A 217 41.64 -14.18 9.98
C GLU A 217 40.90 -13.67 11.22
N GLU A 218 41.51 -13.76 12.41
CA GLU A 218 40.89 -13.28 13.65
C GLU A 218 40.83 -11.75 13.69
N GLU A 219 41.85 -11.06 13.20
CA GLU A 219 41.90 -9.61 13.15
C GLU A 219 40.88 -9.06 12.14
N ASP A 220 40.80 -9.67 10.96
CA ASP A 220 39.82 -9.32 9.91
C ASP A 220 38.39 -9.57 10.39
N LEU A 221 38.13 -10.68 11.10
CA LEU A 221 36.83 -10.96 11.70
C LEU A 221 36.46 -9.95 12.79
N SER A 222 37.42 -9.44 13.55
CA SER A 222 37.17 -8.42 14.59
C SER A 222 36.67 -7.10 14.02
N LEU A 223 37.03 -6.77 12.77
CA LEU A 223 36.53 -5.56 12.08
C LEU A 223 35.03 -5.63 11.70
N ILE A 224 34.48 -6.83 11.66
CA ILE A 224 33.08 -7.08 11.39
C ILE A 224 32.26 -7.09 12.69
N HIS A 225 32.89 -7.44 13.81
CA HIS A 225 32.32 -7.39 15.15
C HIS A 225 32.42 -5.97 15.73
N ILE A 226 31.54 -5.08 15.32
CA ILE A 226 31.38 -3.74 15.93
C ILE A 226 30.26 -3.76 16.93
#